data_464840fbd1ad823c381481ff8ed02745
#
_entry.id   464840fbd1ad823c381481ff8ed02745
#
_cell.length_a   1.000
_cell.length_b   1.000
_cell.length_c   1.000
_cell.angle_alpha   90.00
_cell.angle_beta   90.00
_cell.angle_gamma   90.00
#
_symmetry.space_group_name_H-M   'P 1'
#
loop_
_entity.id
_entity.type
_entity.pdbx_description
1 polymer ?
#
loop_
_entity_poly.entity_id
_entity_poly.type
_entity_poly.pdbx_seq_one_letter_code
_entity_poly.pdbx_strand_id
1 'polypeptide(L)'
;MTIAPPLPFSHKSLEAEDFSLLIGEIYDTALEPLLWPDVLKGLARFVGGSAASLFAKSNSGKTGEVFYQDGSIPAEYVQAYFDKSIRFDPTTIGQFCFEIGEPFTTSDVLDYREFTESRFYKEWAEPLGLVDHIAVALEKSASGVALFGVFRNAQQGRVDAEARRRMALIVPHVRRAVLIGKVIETKTAEAASLADSLDGIAAAIYLLDASGRIVHANAAGLALIAANDIVHARDGKLALGDAETQRVVLAAAEHGDSVIGFSASARVITARDESRYSAHILPLSSGARRKIGAGYKASAAVFIQKAEMQTRAPAELIARSWKLTPTELRVLLAIVEVGGVPEAALALGIAETTVKTHLGHLYAKTGTNRQADLVKLVAGFANPFAG
;
A
#
# COMPACT_ATOMS: atom_id res chain seq x y z
N MET A 1 47.61 1.84 -50.05
CA MET A 1 46.70 1.31 -49.03
C MET A 1 45.35 2.00 -49.24
N THR A 2 44.47 1.37 -49.97
CA THR A 2 43.14 1.90 -50.33
C THR A 2 42.17 1.51 -49.22
N ILE A 3 41.67 2.52 -48.51
CA ILE A 3 40.66 2.31 -47.44
C ILE A 3 39.34 2.00 -48.16
N ALA A 4 38.78 0.82 -47.88
CA ALA A 4 37.45 0.44 -48.36
C ALA A 4 36.38 1.39 -47.76
N PRO A 5 35.36 1.79 -48.54
CA PRO A 5 34.28 2.64 -48.01
C PRO A 5 33.48 1.85 -46.99
N PRO A 6 32.92 2.53 -45.94
CA PRO A 6 32.09 1.88 -44.97
C PRO A 6 30.84 1.29 -45.64
N LEU A 7 30.47 0.07 -45.25
CA LEU A 7 29.28 -0.59 -45.72
C LEU A 7 28.03 0.24 -45.37
N PRO A 8 27.06 0.39 -46.27
CA PRO A 8 25.85 1.15 -45.98
C PRO A 8 25.08 0.43 -44.84
N PHE A 9 24.80 1.17 -43.75
CA PHE A 9 23.91 0.73 -42.69
C PHE A 9 22.59 0.35 -43.34
N SER A 10 22.22 -0.93 -43.24
CA SER A 10 20.99 -1.43 -43.84
C SER A 10 19.77 -0.90 -43.06
N HIS A 11 18.70 -0.54 -43.78
CA HIS A 11 17.40 -0.15 -43.17
C HIS A 11 16.93 -1.16 -42.08
N LYS A 12 17.28 -2.44 -42.21
CA LYS A 12 17.00 -3.49 -41.20
C LYS A 12 17.76 -3.31 -39.88
N SER A 13 18.93 -2.66 -39.85
CA SER A 13 19.66 -2.40 -38.60
C SER A 13 19.05 -1.27 -37.80
N LEU A 14 18.57 -0.20 -38.47
CA LEU A 14 17.85 0.89 -37.83
C LEU A 14 16.53 0.44 -37.21
N GLU A 15 15.74 -0.38 -37.93
CA GLU A 15 14.49 -0.96 -37.39
C GLU A 15 14.73 -1.86 -36.16
N ALA A 16 15.85 -2.59 -36.11
CA ALA A 16 16.20 -3.43 -34.98
C ALA A 16 16.66 -2.62 -33.75
N GLU A 17 17.39 -1.52 -33.96
CA GLU A 17 17.80 -0.61 -32.90
C GLU A 17 16.59 0.13 -32.30
N ASP A 18 15.70 0.67 -33.12
CA ASP A 18 14.46 1.33 -32.69
C ASP A 18 13.55 0.37 -31.91
N PHE A 19 13.47 -0.90 -32.35
CA PHE A 19 12.70 -1.93 -31.63
C PHE A 19 13.32 -2.25 -30.27
N SER A 20 14.66 -2.36 -30.20
CA SER A 20 15.37 -2.61 -28.94
C SER A 20 15.19 -1.45 -27.95
N LEU A 21 15.24 -0.21 -28.42
CA LEU A 21 14.97 0.97 -27.59
C LEU A 21 13.53 0.94 -27.05
N LEU A 22 12.55 0.69 -27.90
CA LEU A 22 11.14 0.60 -27.49
C LEU A 22 10.91 -0.50 -26.42
N ILE A 23 11.60 -1.64 -26.54
CA ILE A 23 11.56 -2.69 -25.50
C ILE A 23 12.14 -2.16 -24.17
N GLY A 24 13.26 -1.44 -24.19
CA GLY A 24 13.84 -0.78 -23.03
C GLY A 24 12.83 0.15 -22.34
N GLU A 25 12.25 1.06 -23.13
CA GLU A 25 11.23 2.00 -22.66
C GLU A 25 10.00 1.28 -22.04
N ILE A 26 9.56 0.16 -22.64
CA ILE A 26 8.47 -0.65 -22.05
C ILE A 26 8.84 -1.15 -20.66
N TYR A 27 10.06 -1.65 -20.44
CA TYR A 27 10.46 -2.15 -19.11
C TYR A 27 10.71 -1.04 -18.10
N ASP A 28 11.12 0.14 -18.54
CA ASP A 28 11.28 1.31 -17.67
C ASP A 28 9.94 1.73 -17.04
N THR A 29 8.82 1.54 -17.74
CA THR A 29 7.48 1.81 -17.19
C THR A 29 7.14 0.96 -15.95
N ALA A 30 7.77 -0.19 -15.79
CA ALA A 30 7.55 -1.04 -14.61
C ALA A 30 8.13 -0.41 -13.32
N LEU A 31 9.16 0.43 -13.46
CA LEU A 31 9.78 1.16 -12.37
C LEU A 31 9.22 2.58 -12.24
N GLU A 32 8.87 3.19 -13.36
CA GLU A 32 8.35 4.56 -13.44
C GLU A 32 7.06 4.60 -14.28
N PRO A 33 5.89 4.35 -13.66
CA PRO A 33 4.60 4.27 -14.37
C PRO A 33 4.19 5.54 -15.12
N LEU A 34 4.74 6.70 -14.76
CA LEU A 34 4.49 7.97 -15.43
C LEU A 34 5.02 8.00 -16.88
N LEU A 35 5.88 7.08 -17.27
CA LEU A 35 6.39 6.95 -18.65
C LEU A 35 5.37 6.30 -19.59
N TRP A 36 4.32 5.61 -19.10
CA TRP A 36 3.36 4.92 -19.96
C TRP A 36 2.76 5.77 -21.09
N PRO A 37 2.35 7.03 -20.88
CA PRO A 37 1.77 7.82 -21.97
C PRO A 37 2.69 7.97 -23.19
N ASP A 38 3.98 8.23 -22.98
CA ASP A 38 4.94 8.40 -24.06
C ASP A 38 5.32 7.06 -24.69
N VAL A 39 5.48 6.01 -23.91
CA VAL A 39 5.70 4.64 -24.40
C VAL A 39 4.52 4.15 -25.25
N LEU A 40 3.28 4.44 -24.84
CA LEU A 40 2.09 4.10 -25.60
C LEU A 40 2.05 4.80 -26.97
N LYS A 41 2.52 6.07 -27.09
CA LYS A 41 2.71 6.74 -28.39
C LYS A 41 3.71 5.98 -29.28
N GLY A 42 4.82 5.53 -28.70
CA GLY A 42 5.80 4.69 -29.38
C GLY A 42 5.19 3.38 -29.88
N LEU A 43 4.42 2.71 -29.00
CA LEU A 43 3.73 1.46 -29.31
C LEU A 43 2.67 1.62 -30.39
N ALA A 44 1.85 2.70 -30.33
CA ALA A 44 0.87 3.02 -31.37
C ALA A 44 1.54 3.12 -32.74
N ARG A 45 2.61 3.93 -32.84
CA ARG A 45 3.38 4.10 -34.07
C ARG A 45 4.01 2.79 -34.58
N PHE A 46 4.60 2.01 -33.67
CA PHE A 46 5.22 0.74 -34.02
C PHE A 46 4.21 -0.27 -34.60
N VAL A 47 3.01 -0.37 -34.02
CA VAL A 47 1.94 -1.25 -34.51
C VAL A 47 1.27 -0.68 -35.76
N GLY A 48 1.47 0.61 -36.07
CA GLY A 48 0.84 1.28 -37.20
C GLY A 48 -0.55 1.83 -36.85
N GLY A 49 -0.76 2.26 -35.63
CA GLY A 49 -1.97 2.89 -35.14
C GLY A 49 -1.81 4.39 -34.87
N SER A 50 -2.92 5.04 -34.52
CA SER A 50 -3.00 6.47 -34.18
C SER A 50 -3.15 6.76 -32.71
N ALA A 51 -3.59 5.80 -31.92
CA ALA A 51 -3.76 5.93 -30.48
C ALA A 51 -3.54 4.57 -29.80
N ALA A 52 -3.07 4.59 -28.54
CA ALA A 52 -2.93 3.39 -27.72
C ALA A 52 -3.33 3.64 -26.27
N SER A 53 -3.82 2.58 -25.63
CA SER A 53 -4.22 2.63 -24.23
C SER A 53 -4.06 1.29 -23.50
N LEU A 54 -3.83 1.39 -22.19
CA LEU A 54 -3.96 0.31 -21.22
C LEU A 54 -5.23 0.55 -20.41
N PHE A 55 -6.15 -0.40 -20.38
CA PHE A 55 -7.45 -0.24 -19.74
C PHE A 55 -7.96 -1.58 -19.21
N ALA A 56 -8.95 -1.52 -18.32
CA ALA A 56 -9.66 -2.71 -17.87
C ALA A 56 -11.14 -2.65 -18.22
N LYS A 57 -11.71 -3.84 -18.43
CA LYS A 57 -13.16 -4.04 -18.51
C LYS A 57 -13.58 -5.10 -17.50
N SER A 58 -14.72 -4.89 -16.86
CA SER A 58 -15.33 -5.90 -15.99
C SER A 58 -15.73 -7.14 -16.78
N ASN A 59 -15.89 -8.28 -16.09
CA ASN A 59 -16.39 -9.51 -16.72
C ASN A 59 -17.83 -9.39 -17.27
N SER A 60 -18.61 -8.39 -16.82
CA SER A 60 -19.89 -8.06 -17.42
C SER A 60 -19.77 -7.28 -18.74
N GLY A 61 -18.61 -6.72 -19.04
CA GLY A 61 -18.37 -5.82 -20.16
C GLY A 61 -19.08 -4.46 -20.06
N LYS A 62 -19.71 -4.14 -18.92
CA LYS A 62 -20.54 -2.95 -18.73
C LYS A 62 -19.86 -1.81 -18.00
N THR A 63 -18.75 -2.07 -17.37
CA THR A 63 -17.93 -1.12 -16.63
C THR A 63 -16.46 -1.34 -16.94
N GLY A 64 -15.65 -0.31 -16.76
CA GLY A 64 -14.21 -0.39 -16.96
C GLY A 64 -13.55 0.92 -16.59
N GLU A 65 -12.24 0.96 -16.73
CA GLU A 65 -11.41 2.11 -16.45
C GLU A 65 -10.17 2.13 -17.35
N VAL A 66 -9.65 3.31 -17.62
CA VAL A 66 -8.36 3.48 -18.28
C VAL A 66 -7.28 3.65 -17.25
N PHE A 67 -6.20 2.88 -17.38
CA PHE A 67 -5.02 3.04 -16.53
C PHE A 67 -4.07 4.08 -17.12
N TYR A 68 -3.76 3.92 -18.42
CA TYR A 68 -2.86 4.81 -19.16
C TYR A 68 -3.34 4.97 -20.60
N GLN A 69 -3.16 6.16 -21.13
CA GLN A 69 -3.42 6.51 -22.53
C GLN A 69 -2.33 7.41 -23.07
N ASP A 70 -2.13 7.41 -24.38
CA ASP A 70 -1.13 8.22 -25.05
C ASP A 70 -1.52 9.70 -25.28
N GLY A 71 -2.75 10.08 -24.91
CA GLY A 71 -3.28 11.43 -25.08
C GLY A 71 -3.80 11.74 -26.49
N SER A 72 -3.80 10.77 -27.43
CA SER A 72 -4.30 10.97 -28.79
C SER A 72 -5.83 11.02 -28.86
N ILE A 73 -6.53 10.36 -27.91
CA ILE A 73 -7.99 10.46 -27.76
C ILE A 73 -8.26 11.49 -26.67
N PRO A 74 -9.10 12.54 -26.92
CA PRO A 74 -9.42 13.54 -25.93
C PRO A 74 -10.03 12.94 -24.66
N ALA A 75 -9.68 13.48 -23.49
CA ALA A 75 -10.07 12.92 -22.19
C ALA A 75 -11.58 12.80 -22.02
N GLU A 76 -12.36 13.77 -22.55
CA GLU A 76 -13.82 13.74 -22.53
C GLU A 76 -14.42 12.56 -23.31
N TYR A 77 -13.78 12.12 -24.41
CA TYR A 77 -14.20 10.95 -25.17
C TYR A 77 -13.82 9.65 -24.46
N VAL A 78 -12.66 9.61 -23.81
CA VAL A 78 -12.29 8.46 -22.98
C VAL A 78 -13.26 8.28 -21.82
N GLN A 79 -13.60 9.38 -21.13
CA GLN A 79 -14.58 9.36 -20.04
C GLN A 79 -15.95 8.92 -20.56
N ALA A 80 -16.42 9.50 -21.69
CA ALA A 80 -17.69 9.14 -22.31
C ALA A 80 -17.75 7.67 -22.73
N TYR A 81 -16.62 7.06 -23.12
CA TYR A 81 -16.55 5.63 -23.40
C TYR A 81 -16.91 4.80 -22.18
N PHE A 82 -16.25 5.03 -21.05
CA PHE A 82 -16.45 4.23 -19.84
C PHE A 82 -17.82 4.52 -19.16
N ASP A 83 -18.32 5.75 -19.24
CA ASP A 83 -19.61 6.11 -18.66
C ASP A 83 -20.81 5.58 -19.45
N LYS A 84 -20.71 5.57 -20.78
CA LYS A 84 -21.86 5.32 -21.66
C LYS A 84 -21.60 4.25 -22.71
N SER A 85 -20.54 4.41 -23.53
CA SER A 85 -20.37 3.69 -24.79
C SER A 85 -19.88 2.24 -24.59
N ILE A 86 -19.18 1.95 -23.51
CA ILE A 86 -18.66 0.59 -23.18
C ILE A 86 -19.75 -0.48 -23.22
N ARG A 87 -20.99 -0.14 -22.86
CA ARG A 87 -22.14 -1.07 -22.84
C ARG A 87 -22.64 -1.45 -24.23
N PHE A 88 -22.30 -0.67 -25.23
CA PHE A 88 -22.71 -0.82 -26.61
C PHE A 88 -21.53 -1.22 -27.52
N ASP A 89 -20.33 -1.35 -26.95
CA ASP A 89 -19.13 -1.76 -27.68
C ASP A 89 -19.23 -3.26 -28.05
N PRO A 90 -19.50 -3.59 -29.35
CA PRO A 90 -19.70 -4.97 -29.75
C PRO A 90 -18.41 -5.78 -29.73
N THR A 91 -17.26 -5.09 -29.68
CA THR A 91 -15.93 -5.74 -29.67
C THR A 91 -15.54 -6.25 -28.29
N THR A 92 -16.26 -5.84 -27.24
CA THR A 92 -16.02 -6.27 -25.87
C THR A 92 -16.03 -7.80 -25.70
N ILE A 93 -16.81 -8.53 -26.52
CA ILE A 93 -16.87 -9.98 -26.47
C ILE A 93 -15.53 -10.63 -26.81
N GLY A 94 -14.66 -9.97 -27.59
CA GLY A 94 -13.32 -10.44 -27.92
C GLY A 94 -12.47 -10.78 -26.69
N GLN A 95 -12.63 -10.03 -25.59
CA GLN A 95 -11.90 -10.31 -24.33
C GLN A 95 -12.17 -11.72 -23.76
N PHE A 96 -13.30 -12.34 -24.11
CA PHE A 96 -13.67 -13.68 -23.66
C PHE A 96 -13.29 -14.78 -24.65
N CYS A 97 -13.25 -14.46 -25.94
CA CYS A 97 -13.04 -15.42 -27.02
C CYS A 97 -11.55 -15.71 -27.27
N PHE A 98 -10.65 -14.78 -26.97
CA PHE A 98 -9.22 -14.90 -27.27
C PHE A 98 -8.41 -15.16 -26.00
N GLU A 99 -7.29 -15.87 -26.14
CA GLU A 99 -6.41 -16.19 -25.02
C GLU A 99 -5.59 -14.97 -24.55
N ILE A 100 -5.00 -15.07 -23.36
CA ILE A 100 -4.08 -14.05 -22.85
C ILE A 100 -2.87 -13.96 -23.77
N GLY A 101 -2.57 -12.75 -24.26
CA GLY A 101 -1.46 -12.50 -25.18
C GLY A 101 -1.81 -12.72 -26.66
N GLU A 102 -3.00 -13.16 -26.98
CA GLU A 102 -3.49 -13.33 -28.35
C GLU A 102 -4.15 -12.04 -28.86
N PRO A 103 -3.59 -11.39 -29.91
CA PRO A 103 -4.18 -10.20 -30.48
C PRO A 103 -5.44 -10.50 -31.29
N PHE A 104 -6.48 -9.72 -31.10
CA PHE A 104 -7.71 -9.77 -31.88
C PHE A 104 -8.10 -8.38 -32.42
N THR A 105 -8.83 -8.36 -33.50
CA THR A 105 -9.30 -7.15 -34.20
C THR A 105 -10.82 -7.12 -34.23
N THR A 106 -11.39 -6.02 -34.67
CA THR A 106 -12.83 -5.92 -34.92
C THR A 106 -13.35 -7.08 -35.78
N SER A 107 -12.65 -7.40 -36.89
CA SER A 107 -13.06 -8.43 -37.83
C SER A 107 -12.95 -9.86 -37.32
N ASP A 108 -12.21 -10.13 -36.26
CA ASP A 108 -12.17 -11.43 -35.61
C ASP A 108 -13.40 -11.64 -34.69
N VAL A 109 -14.08 -10.58 -34.32
CA VAL A 109 -15.20 -10.62 -33.38
C VAL A 109 -16.54 -10.54 -34.07
N LEU A 110 -16.68 -9.68 -35.12
CA LEU A 110 -17.90 -9.47 -35.84
C LEU A 110 -17.64 -8.99 -37.27
N ASP A 111 -18.67 -9.08 -38.13
CA ASP A 111 -18.57 -8.53 -39.48
C ASP A 111 -18.33 -7.00 -39.42
N TYR A 112 -17.45 -6.52 -40.30
CA TYR A 112 -17.06 -5.10 -40.29
C TYR A 112 -18.23 -4.17 -40.63
N ARG A 113 -19.18 -4.60 -41.47
CA ARG A 113 -20.38 -3.83 -41.77
C ARG A 113 -21.28 -3.72 -40.54
N GLU A 114 -21.45 -4.81 -39.79
CA GLU A 114 -22.16 -4.80 -38.52
C GLU A 114 -21.51 -3.86 -37.53
N PHE A 115 -20.17 -3.84 -37.45
CA PHE A 115 -19.43 -2.89 -36.61
C PHE A 115 -19.75 -1.44 -36.99
N THR A 116 -19.64 -1.07 -38.27
CA THR A 116 -19.87 0.32 -38.73
C THR A 116 -21.33 0.76 -38.64
N GLU A 117 -22.27 -0.16 -38.65
CA GLU A 117 -23.69 0.09 -38.42
C GLU A 117 -24.05 0.19 -36.92
N SER A 118 -23.15 -0.25 -36.04
CA SER A 118 -23.39 -0.26 -34.60
C SER A 118 -23.52 1.14 -34.00
N ARG A 119 -24.28 1.23 -32.91
CA ARG A 119 -24.43 2.47 -32.14
C ARG A 119 -23.10 2.95 -31.60
N PHE A 120 -22.24 2.03 -31.14
CA PHE A 120 -20.90 2.32 -30.64
C PHE A 120 -20.05 3.04 -31.70
N TYR A 121 -20.01 2.50 -32.92
CA TYR A 121 -19.24 3.12 -34.00
C TYR A 121 -19.73 4.55 -34.28
N LYS A 122 -21.02 4.72 -34.52
CA LYS A 122 -21.63 6.03 -34.91
C LYS A 122 -21.51 7.09 -33.82
N GLU A 123 -21.67 6.72 -32.57
CA GLU A 123 -21.69 7.69 -31.46
C GLU A 123 -20.30 7.96 -30.86
N TRP A 124 -19.36 7.00 -31.00
CA TRP A 124 -18.05 7.13 -30.34
C TRP A 124 -16.85 7.05 -31.29
N ALA A 125 -16.74 6.02 -32.12
CA ALA A 125 -15.56 5.79 -32.94
C ALA A 125 -15.49 6.70 -34.17
N GLU A 126 -16.60 6.87 -34.91
CA GLU A 126 -16.69 7.68 -36.12
C GLU A 126 -16.38 9.16 -35.88
N PRO A 127 -16.90 9.84 -34.83
CA PRO A 127 -16.55 11.23 -34.54
C PRO A 127 -15.05 11.44 -34.25
N LEU A 128 -14.35 10.41 -33.79
CA LEU A 128 -12.90 10.40 -33.57
C LEU A 128 -12.10 10.00 -34.82
N GLY A 129 -12.78 9.70 -35.93
CA GLY A 129 -12.15 9.20 -37.15
C GLY A 129 -11.56 7.79 -37.03
N LEU A 130 -11.90 7.04 -35.98
CA LEU A 130 -11.41 5.69 -35.74
C LEU A 130 -12.18 4.69 -36.59
N VAL A 131 -11.46 3.83 -37.30
CA VAL A 131 -12.06 2.86 -38.22
C VAL A 131 -11.88 1.42 -37.79
N ASP A 132 -10.84 1.12 -37.00
CA ASP A 132 -10.54 -0.24 -36.54
C ASP A 132 -9.65 -0.21 -35.30
N HIS A 133 -9.54 -1.33 -34.61
CA HIS A 133 -8.61 -1.49 -33.51
C HIS A 133 -8.07 -2.91 -33.43
N ILE A 134 -6.91 -3.07 -32.82
CA ILE A 134 -6.35 -4.34 -32.38
C ILE A 134 -6.15 -4.29 -30.87
N ALA A 135 -6.64 -5.30 -30.18
CA ALA A 135 -6.55 -5.40 -28.73
C ALA A 135 -6.02 -6.77 -28.32
N VAL A 136 -5.51 -6.83 -27.08
CA VAL A 136 -5.01 -8.07 -26.48
C VAL A 136 -5.30 -8.07 -24.98
N ALA A 137 -5.73 -9.22 -24.46
CA ALA A 137 -5.83 -9.43 -23.02
C ALA A 137 -4.45 -9.66 -22.42
N LEU A 138 -4.04 -8.81 -21.47
CA LEU A 138 -2.79 -8.95 -20.73
C LEU A 138 -2.94 -9.82 -19.49
N GLU A 139 -4.08 -9.71 -18.82
CA GLU A 139 -4.44 -10.46 -17.61
C GLU A 139 -5.96 -10.67 -17.58
N LYS A 140 -6.39 -11.83 -17.09
CA LYS A 140 -7.80 -12.14 -16.79
C LYS A 140 -7.92 -12.49 -15.31
N SER A 141 -8.92 -11.94 -14.64
CA SER A 141 -9.18 -12.14 -13.21
C SER A 141 -10.66 -12.45 -12.97
N ALA A 142 -11.02 -12.77 -11.72
CA ALA A 142 -12.41 -12.97 -11.34
C ALA A 142 -13.28 -11.71 -11.50
N SER A 143 -12.71 -10.50 -11.47
CA SER A 143 -13.42 -9.22 -11.57
C SER A 143 -13.42 -8.62 -12.98
N GLY A 144 -12.40 -8.92 -13.80
CA GLY A 144 -12.28 -8.29 -15.12
C GLY A 144 -11.04 -8.70 -15.89
N VAL A 145 -10.83 -8.03 -17.01
CA VAL A 145 -9.74 -8.26 -17.97
C VAL A 145 -8.97 -6.96 -18.15
N ALA A 146 -7.66 -7.00 -17.97
CA ALA A 146 -6.75 -5.91 -18.36
C ALA A 146 -6.37 -6.07 -19.84
N LEU A 147 -6.48 -4.98 -20.60
CA LEU A 147 -6.34 -4.95 -22.04
C LEU A 147 -5.30 -3.91 -22.46
N PHE A 148 -4.56 -4.23 -23.51
CA PHE A 148 -3.78 -3.28 -24.29
C PHE A 148 -4.45 -3.15 -25.65
N GLY A 149 -4.75 -1.92 -26.09
CA GLY A 149 -5.41 -1.62 -27.34
C GLY A 149 -4.67 -0.58 -28.15
N VAL A 150 -4.65 -0.77 -29.48
CA VAL A 150 -4.14 0.19 -30.46
C VAL A 150 -5.25 0.47 -31.46
N PHE A 151 -5.59 1.74 -31.66
CA PHE A 151 -6.65 2.20 -32.57
C PHE A 151 -6.05 2.73 -33.86
N ARG A 152 -6.78 2.53 -34.96
CA ARG A 152 -6.43 3.02 -36.30
C ARG A 152 -7.48 3.99 -36.83
N ASN A 153 -7.01 5.03 -37.45
CA ASN A 153 -7.86 6.02 -38.12
C ASN A 153 -7.99 5.73 -39.64
N ALA A 154 -8.78 6.54 -40.32
CA ALA A 154 -9.06 6.37 -41.75
C ALA A 154 -7.80 6.43 -42.64
N GLN A 155 -6.74 7.14 -42.24
CA GLN A 155 -5.50 7.21 -43.01
C GLN A 155 -4.71 5.89 -42.95
N GLN A 156 -4.77 5.20 -41.81
CA GLN A 156 -4.11 3.92 -41.60
C GLN A 156 -4.94 2.74 -42.10
N GLY A 157 -6.24 2.95 -42.24
CA GLY A 157 -7.17 1.91 -42.68
C GLY A 157 -7.36 0.79 -41.65
N ARG A 158 -7.90 -0.35 -42.10
CA ARG A 158 -8.15 -1.51 -41.24
C ARG A 158 -6.86 -2.18 -40.80
N VAL A 159 -6.94 -2.91 -39.67
CA VAL A 159 -5.81 -3.71 -39.18
C VAL A 159 -5.43 -4.77 -40.22
N ASP A 160 -4.17 -4.78 -40.60
CA ASP A 160 -3.58 -5.71 -41.57
C ASP A 160 -2.71 -6.78 -40.87
N ALA A 161 -2.19 -7.73 -41.66
CA ALA A 161 -1.33 -8.80 -41.17
C ALA A 161 -0.02 -8.27 -40.53
N GLU A 162 0.52 -7.15 -41.02
CA GLU A 162 1.74 -6.55 -40.46
C GLU A 162 1.49 -5.91 -39.09
N ALA A 163 0.40 -5.16 -38.94
CA ALA A 163 0.01 -4.62 -37.61
C ALA A 163 -0.20 -5.73 -36.59
N ARG A 164 -0.85 -6.83 -37.00
CA ARG A 164 -1.04 -8.02 -36.13
C ARG A 164 0.31 -8.64 -35.73
N ARG A 165 1.22 -8.81 -36.71
CA ARG A 165 2.56 -9.34 -36.46
C ARG A 165 3.34 -8.46 -35.47
N ARG A 166 3.33 -7.14 -35.67
CA ARG A 166 4.00 -6.18 -34.80
C ARG A 166 3.39 -6.18 -33.39
N MET A 167 2.07 -6.25 -33.29
CA MET A 167 1.39 -6.38 -31.99
C MET A 167 1.86 -7.64 -31.27
N ALA A 168 1.90 -8.79 -31.94
CA ALA A 168 2.35 -10.04 -31.34
C ALA A 168 3.80 -10.00 -30.85
N LEU A 169 4.67 -9.20 -31.48
CA LEU A 169 6.06 -9.02 -31.03
C LEU A 169 6.17 -8.24 -29.72
N ILE A 170 5.37 -7.20 -29.53
CA ILE A 170 5.48 -6.33 -28.35
C ILE A 170 4.67 -6.83 -27.15
N VAL A 171 3.59 -7.54 -27.38
CA VAL A 171 2.66 -7.99 -26.32
C VAL A 171 3.35 -8.73 -25.17
N PRO A 172 4.30 -9.67 -25.39
CA PRO A 172 5.00 -10.33 -24.28
C PRO A 172 5.77 -9.37 -23.39
N HIS A 173 6.31 -8.28 -23.97
CA HIS A 173 7.07 -7.26 -23.23
C HIS A 173 6.13 -6.33 -22.46
N VAL A 174 5.08 -5.80 -23.09
CA VAL A 174 4.05 -4.99 -22.45
C VAL A 174 3.42 -5.74 -21.27
N ARG A 175 3.05 -7.01 -21.49
CA ARG A 175 2.47 -7.85 -20.44
C ARG A 175 3.42 -8.01 -19.25
N ARG A 176 4.70 -8.30 -19.50
CA ARG A 176 5.69 -8.44 -18.43
C ARG A 176 5.88 -7.14 -17.67
N ALA A 177 6.02 -6.01 -18.36
CA ALA A 177 6.16 -4.71 -17.71
C ALA A 177 4.98 -4.37 -16.81
N VAL A 178 3.74 -4.58 -17.29
CA VAL A 178 2.52 -4.38 -16.50
C VAL A 178 2.50 -5.29 -15.27
N LEU A 179 2.82 -6.58 -15.41
CA LEU A 179 2.85 -7.52 -14.27
C LEU A 179 3.94 -7.20 -13.26
N ILE A 180 5.15 -6.81 -13.72
CA ILE A 180 6.25 -6.39 -12.84
C ILE A 180 5.86 -5.11 -12.09
N GLY A 181 5.34 -4.09 -12.78
CA GLY A 181 4.87 -2.85 -12.16
C GLY A 181 3.81 -3.10 -11.09
N LYS A 182 2.82 -3.95 -11.37
CA LYS A 182 1.79 -4.35 -10.40
C LYS A 182 2.37 -5.02 -9.15
N VAL A 183 3.38 -5.88 -9.30
CA VAL A 183 4.07 -6.52 -8.16
C VAL A 183 4.83 -5.48 -7.34
N ILE A 184 5.55 -4.56 -7.99
CA ILE A 184 6.30 -3.48 -7.32
C ILE A 184 5.32 -2.57 -6.57
N GLU A 185 4.25 -2.13 -7.21
CA GLU A 185 3.22 -1.27 -6.60
C GLU A 185 2.57 -1.94 -5.39
N THR A 186 2.17 -3.22 -5.51
CA THR A 186 1.59 -4.00 -4.40
C THR A 186 2.58 -4.09 -3.23
N LYS A 187 3.86 -4.39 -3.49
CA LYS A 187 4.87 -4.48 -2.43
C LYS A 187 5.17 -3.12 -1.78
N THR A 188 5.16 -2.06 -2.56
CA THR A 188 5.34 -0.70 -2.03
C THR A 188 4.15 -0.28 -1.16
N ALA A 189 2.92 -0.56 -1.61
CA ALA A 189 1.71 -0.30 -0.84
C ALA A 189 1.64 -1.13 0.46
N GLU A 190 2.00 -2.42 0.42
CA GLU A 190 2.10 -3.27 1.61
C GLU A 190 3.12 -2.71 2.61
N ALA A 191 4.30 -2.27 2.14
CA ALA A 191 5.33 -1.68 2.98
C ALA A 191 4.90 -0.34 3.59
N ALA A 192 4.25 0.53 2.80
CA ALA A 192 3.70 1.80 3.28
C ALA A 192 2.59 1.58 4.32
N SER A 193 1.65 0.67 4.06
CA SER A 193 0.58 0.32 5.00
C SER A 193 1.12 -0.24 6.32
N LEU A 194 2.20 -1.02 6.28
CA LEU A 194 2.87 -1.50 7.50
C LEU A 194 3.53 -0.34 8.26
N ALA A 195 4.21 0.56 7.56
CA ALA A 195 4.83 1.74 8.17
C ALA A 195 3.77 2.63 8.82
N ASP A 196 2.68 2.95 8.12
CA ASP A 196 1.54 3.74 8.64
C ASP A 196 0.92 3.09 9.88
N SER A 197 0.79 1.75 9.86
CA SER A 197 0.25 1.00 11.00
C SER A 197 1.17 1.09 12.21
N LEU A 198 2.49 1.07 12.03
CA LEU A 198 3.47 1.23 13.09
C LEU A 198 3.51 2.68 13.60
N ASP A 199 3.33 3.68 12.72
CA ASP A 199 3.29 5.09 13.09
C ASP A 199 2.03 5.45 13.90
N GLY A 200 0.92 4.71 13.73
CA GLY A 200 -0.27 4.83 14.56
C GLY A 200 -0.13 4.28 15.99
N ILE A 201 1.00 3.66 16.33
CA ILE A 201 1.25 3.12 17.68
C ILE A 201 1.96 4.18 18.52
N ALA A 202 1.38 4.52 19.69
CA ALA A 202 1.95 5.51 20.62
C ALA A 202 3.29 5.08 21.24
N ALA A 203 3.61 3.79 21.26
CA ALA A 203 4.90 3.29 21.69
C ALA A 203 5.98 3.53 20.63
N ALA A 204 7.18 3.93 21.04
CA ALA A 204 8.32 3.98 20.15
C ALA A 204 8.74 2.56 19.73
N ILE A 205 8.87 2.32 18.44
CA ILE A 205 9.22 1.02 17.87
C ILE A 205 10.51 1.15 17.07
N TYR A 206 11.46 0.25 17.34
CA TYR A 206 12.71 0.14 16.59
C TYR A 206 12.88 -1.31 16.10
N LEU A 207 13.10 -1.48 14.81
CA LEU A 207 13.52 -2.75 14.23
C LEU A 207 15.03 -2.68 13.98
N LEU A 208 15.77 -3.66 14.47
CA LEU A 208 17.23 -3.68 14.45
C LEU A 208 17.75 -4.88 13.66
N ASP A 209 18.83 -4.67 12.90
CA ASP A 209 19.59 -5.77 12.31
C ASP A 209 20.50 -6.45 13.35
N ALA A 210 21.20 -7.53 12.95
CA ALA A 210 22.10 -8.28 13.82
C ALA A 210 23.27 -7.45 14.39
N SER A 211 23.60 -6.30 13.81
CA SER A 211 24.63 -5.40 14.30
C SER A 211 24.11 -4.31 15.26
N GLY A 212 22.79 -4.30 15.54
CA GLY A 212 22.11 -3.28 16.31
C GLY A 212 21.81 -2.00 15.52
N ARG A 213 21.97 -2.00 14.19
CA ARG A 213 21.62 -0.87 13.31
C ARG A 213 20.11 -0.79 13.16
N ILE A 214 19.60 0.44 13.22
CA ILE A 214 18.16 0.72 13.03
C ILE A 214 17.81 0.48 11.56
N VAL A 215 16.97 -0.51 11.31
CA VAL A 215 16.37 -0.81 9.99
C VAL A 215 15.10 0.01 9.77
N HIS A 216 14.33 0.19 10.86
CA HIS A 216 13.11 1.00 10.87
C HIS A 216 12.90 1.59 12.26
N ALA A 217 12.34 2.81 12.30
CA ALA A 217 11.81 3.43 13.51
C ALA A 217 10.51 4.13 13.14
N ASN A 218 9.45 3.93 13.96
CA ASN A 218 8.20 4.64 13.78
C ASN A 218 8.30 6.11 14.23
N ALA A 219 7.27 6.92 14.00
CA ALA A 219 7.23 8.34 14.32
C ALA A 219 7.55 8.61 15.80
N ALA A 220 6.98 7.82 16.73
CA ALA A 220 7.27 7.92 18.18
C ALA A 220 8.74 7.57 18.49
N GLY A 221 9.32 6.60 17.81
CA GLY A 221 10.74 6.22 17.93
C GLY A 221 11.67 7.32 17.44
N LEU A 222 11.38 7.94 16.32
CA LEU A 222 12.14 9.08 15.81
C LEU A 222 12.07 10.28 16.75
N ALA A 223 10.89 10.54 17.35
CA ALA A 223 10.73 11.60 18.36
C ALA A 223 11.58 11.36 19.62
N LEU A 224 11.68 10.11 20.13
CA LEU A 224 12.54 9.79 21.26
C LEU A 224 14.04 9.93 20.90
N ILE A 225 14.46 9.60 19.69
CA ILE A 225 15.84 9.85 19.22
C ILE A 225 16.11 11.35 19.17
N ALA A 226 15.18 12.15 18.65
CA ALA A 226 15.31 13.62 18.57
C ALA A 226 15.37 14.28 19.95
N ALA A 227 14.63 13.75 20.94
CA ALA A 227 14.68 14.20 22.33
C ALA A 227 16.05 13.96 22.98
N ASN A 228 16.82 13.00 22.48
CA ASN A 228 18.21 12.71 22.87
C ASN A 228 18.41 12.55 24.40
N ASP A 229 17.48 11.87 25.05
CA ASP A 229 17.51 11.58 26.50
C ASP A 229 17.78 10.10 26.78
N ILE A 230 16.76 9.25 26.65
CA ILE A 230 16.87 7.82 26.94
C ILE A 230 17.32 6.99 25.72
N VAL A 231 17.11 7.51 24.51
CA VAL A 231 17.43 6.85 23.24
C VAL A 231 18.28 7.77 22.37
N HIS A 232 19.30 7.22 21.76
CA HIS A 232 20.19 7.90 20.82
C HIS A 232 20.40 7.05 19.56
N ALA A 233 20.73 7.70 18.46
CA ALA A 233 21.24 7.04 17.26
C ALA A 233 22.73 7.40 17.09
N ARG A 234 23.63 6.41 17.18
CA ARG A 234 25.07 6.59 16.96
C ARG A 234 25.50 5.73 15.77
N ASP A 235 26.00 6.35 14.73
CA ASP A 235 26.39 5.67 13.48
C ASP A 235 25.30 4.76 12.91
N GLY A 236 24.04 5.19 13.04
CA GLY A 236 22.85 4.42 12.61
C GLY A 236 22.48 3.25 13.50
N LYS A 237 23.13 3.07 14.67
CA LYS A 237 22.82 2.04 15.67
C LYS A 237 22.00 2.62 16.81
N LEU A 238 21.11 1.81 17.37
CA LEU A 238 20.34 2.15 18.56
C LEU A 238 21.26 2.14 19.79
N ALA A 239 21.30 3.24 20.52
CA ALA A 239 22.01 3.37 21.77
C ALA A 239 21.03 3.85 22.87
N LEU A 240 21.00 3.14 23.99
CA LEU A 240 20.19 3.46 25.16
C LEU A 240 21.06 4.04 26.27
N GLY A 241 20.49 4.95 27.07
CA GLY A 241 21.18 5.53 28.22
C GLY A 241 21.48 4.52 29.32
N ASP A 242 20.69 3.45 29.43
CA ASP A 242 20.90 2.35 30.37
C ASP A 242 21.78 1.23 29.78
N ALA A 243 22.96 1.03 30.36
CA ALA A 243 23.95 0.07 29.86
C ALA A 243 23.49 -1.40 29.97
N GLU A 244 22.64 -1.73 30.93
CA GLU A 244 22.13 -3.11 31.08
C GLU A 244 21.10 -3.40 30.01
N THR A 245 20.14 -2.49 29.78
CA THR A 245 19.16 -2.62 28.69
C THR A 245 19.85 -2.63 27.34
N GLN A 246 20.90 -1.82 27.12
CA GLN A 246 21.70 -1.83 25.89
C GLN A 246 22.30 -3.21 25.61
N ARG A 247 22.87 -3.87 26.62
CA ARG A 247 23.42 -5.22 26.46
C ARG A 247 22.38 -6.25 26.05
N VAL A 248 21.18 -6.16 26.64
CA VAL A 248 20.07 -7.06 26.29
C VAL A 248 19.58 -6.83 24.85
N VAL A 249 19.50 -5.57 24.43
CA VAL A 249 19.12 -5.21 23.04
C VAL A 249 20.15 -5.79 22.04
N LEU A 250 21.43 -5.62 22.27
CA LEU A 250 22.47 -6.13 21.39
C LEU A 250 22.48 -7.66 21.36
N ALA A 251 22.31 -8.33 22.51
CA ALA A 251 22.23 -9.77 22.58
C ALA A 251 21.00 -10.32 21.80
N ALA A 252 19.84 -9.67 21.92
CA ALA A 252 18.65 -10.04 21.17
C ALA A 252 18.82 -9.83 19.64
N ALA A 253 19.52 -8.77 19.25
CA ALA A 253 19.82 -8.48 17.85
C ALA A 253 20.82 -9.49 17.24
N GLU A 254 21.86 -9.84 17.97
CA GLU A 254 22.94 -10.72 17.50
C GLU A 254 22.49 -12.19 17.41
N HIS A 255 21.83 -12.69 18.45
CA HIS A 255 21.54 -14.12 18.58
C HIS A 255 20.16 -14.51 18.02
N GLY A 256 19.19 -13.60 17.95
CA GLY A 256 17.83 -13.90 17.52
C GLY A 256 17.25 -15.08 18.32
N ASP A 257 16.62 -16.03 17.61
CA ASP A 257 16.01 -17.26 18.20
C ASP A 257 17.00 -18.36 18.59
N SER A 258 18.30 -18.16 18.38
CA SER A 258 19.30 -19.25 18.53
C SER A 258 19.62 -19.60 19.98
N VAL A 259 19.20 -18.77 20.94
CA VAL A 259 19.43 -19.02 22.38
C VAL A 259 18.14 -19.55 23.00
N ILE A 260 18.11 -20.84 23.30
CA ILE A 260 17.06 -21.48 24.10
C ILE A 260 17.00 -20.74 25.45
N GLY A 261 15.94 -19.97 25.67
CA GLY A 261 15.71 -19.22 26.92
C GLY A 261 15.67 -17.70 26.80
N PHE A 262 15.93 -17.09 25.62
CA PHE A 262 15.70 -15.67 25.39
C PHE A 262 14.22 -15.42 25.10
N SER A 263 13.41 -15.37 26.16
CA SER A 263 12.05 -14.85 26.10
C SER A 263 12.06 -13.33 26.04
N ALA A 264 10.97 -12.74 25.54
CA ALA A 264 10.76 -11.30 25.58
C ALA A 264 11.16 -10.72 26.94
N SER A 265 12.10 -9.79 26.97
CA SER A 265 12.55 -9.15 28.23
C SER A 265 11.99 -7.75 28.35
N ALA A 266 11.36 -7.48 29.50
CA ALA A 266 10.92 -6.15 29.86
C ALA A 266 11.97 -5.48 30.78
N ARG A 267 12.31 -4.22 30.51
CA ARG A 267 13.24 -3.40 31.28
C ARG A 267 12.61 -2.04 31.58
N VAL A 268 13.03 -1.43 32.66
CA VAL A 268 12.63 -0.05 33.01
C VAL A 268 13.80 0.88 32.77
N ILE A 269 13.59 1.93 31.98
CA ILE A 269 14.58 2.97 31.71
C ILE A 269 14.07 4.24 32.39
N THR A 270 14.93 4.94 33.15
CA THR A 270 14.60 6.20 33.79
C THR A 270 15.23 7.34 33.00
N ALA A 271 14.43 8.32 32.62
CA ALA A 271 14.85 9.54 31.94
C ALA A 271 15.46 10.55 32.95
N ARG A 272 16.08 11.62 32.45
CA ARG A 272 16.68 12.69 33.30
C ARG A 272 15.67 13.44 34.14
N ASP A 273 14.41 13.51 33.65
CA ASP A 273 13.29 14.14 34.35
C ASP A 273 12.59 13.20 35.36
N GLU A 274 13.23 12.06 35.69
CA GLU A 274 12.70 10.97 36.51
C GLU A 274 11.51 10.22 35.92
N SER A 275 11.06 10.55 34.70
CA SER A 275 10.05 9.75 33.96
C SER A 275 10.56 8.34 33.75
N ARG A 276 9.66 7.36 33.89
CA ARG A 276 9.97 5.95 33.68
C ARG A 276 9.41 5.47 32.35
N TYR A 277 10.20 4.67 31.64
CA TYR A 277 9.82 4.04 30.40
C TYR A 277 9.97 2.53 30.52
N SER A 278 9.01 1.77 29.99
CA SER A 278 9.15 0.32 29.82
C SER A 278 9.73 0.04 28.45
N ALA A 279 10.82 -0.75 28.40
CA ALA A 279 11.41 -1.25 27.16
C ALA A 279 11.12 -2.74 27.06
N HIS A 280 10.43 -3.16 26.00
CA HIS A 280 10.20 -4.57 25.65
C HIS A 280 11.07 -4.94 24.48
N ILE A 281 11.91 -5.96 24.64
CA ILE A 281 12.90 -6.40 23.65
C ILE A 281 12.49 -7.79 23.20
N LEU A 282 12.22 -7.91 21.88
CA LEU A 282 11.75 -9.15 21.25
C LEU A 282 12.75 -9.57 20.18
N PRO A 283 13.42 -10.73 20.33
CA PRO A 283 14.15 -11.32 19.22
C PRO A 283 13.17 -11.75 18.13
N LEU A 284 13.47 -11.43 16.86
CA LEU A 284 12.65 -11.81 15.72
C LEU A 284 13.11 -13.17 15.19
N SER A 285 12.20 -14.15 15.24
CA SER A 285 12.49 -15.52 14.86
C SER A 285 12.80 -15.71 13.37
N SER A 286 13.63 -16.68 13.03
CA SER A 286 13.96 -17.06 11.65
C SER A 286 12.72 -17.45 10.81
N GLY A 287 11.64 -17.89 11.45
CA GLY A 287 10.36 -18.17 10.80
C GLY A 287 9.66 -16.92 10.23
N ALA A 288 9.74 -15.79 10.92
CA ALA A 288 9.25 -14.50 10.44
C ALA A 288 10.09 -13.98 9.26
N ARG A 289 11.42 -14.16 9.30
CA ARG A 289 12.34 -13.79 8.21
C ARG A 289 12.04 -14.50 6.90
N ARG A 290 11.66 -15.80 6.92
CA ARG A 290 11.34 -16.57 5.71
C ARG A 290 10.03 -16.15 5.05
N LYS A 291 9.04 -15.68 5.82
CA LYS A 291 7.75 -15.25 5.28
C LYS A 291 7.79 -13.86 4.63
N ILE A 292 8.74 -13.00 5.02
CA ILE A 292 8.81 -11.60 4.59
C ILE A 292 9.77 -11.41 3.40
N GLY A 293 10.48 -12.48 2.97
CA GLY A 293 11.42 -12.44 1.84
C GLY A 293 12.82 -11.94 2.22
N ALA A 294 13.80 -12.17 1.36
CA ALA A 294 15.23 -11.93 1.58
C ALA A 294 15.66 -10.46 1.82
N GLY A 295 14.72 -9.50 1.77
CA GLY A 295 14.97 -8.07 1.94
C GLY A 295 14.86 -7.55 3.38
N TYR A 296 14.21 -8.29 4.29
CA TYR A 296 14.00 -7.81 5.65
C TYR A 296 15.16 -8.23 6.57
N LYS A 297 16.02 -7.26 6.90
CA LYS A 297 17.25 -7.51 7.69
C LYS A 297 17.04 -7.43 9.21
N ALA A 298 15.82 -7.21 9.71
CA ALA A 298 15.57 -7.06 11.14
C ALA A 298 15.74 -8.37 11.90
N SER A 299 16.48 -8.32 13.02
CA SER A 299 16.77 -9.44 13.93
C SER A 299 16.12 -9.28 15.29
N ALA A 300 15.84 -8.04 15.71
CA ALA A 300 15.17 -7.74 16.97
C ALA A 300 14.18 -6.57 16.79
N ALA A 301 13.15 -6.55 17.63
CA ALA A 301 12.26 -5.43 17.80
C ALA A 301 12.36 -4.90 19.25
N VAL A 302 12.43 -3.57 19.38
CA VAL A 302 12.45 -2.88 20.67
C VAL A 302 11.27 -1.93 20.74
N PHE A 303 10.45 -2.09 21.76
CA PHE A 303 9.29 -1.24 22.03
C PHE A 303 9.57 -0.43 23.29
N ILE A 304 9.50 0.89 23.21
CA ILE A 304 9.71 1.78 24.37
C ILE A 304 8.46 2.64 24.56
N GLN A 305 7.87 2.56 25.74
CA GLN A 305 6.68 3.32 26.09
C GLN A 305 6.87 3.97 27.44
N LYS A 306 6.39 5.23 27.61
CA LYS A 306 6.38 5.91 28.90
C LYS A 306 5.50 5.11 29.89
N ALA A 307 6.04 4.83 31.07
CA ALA A 307 5.35 4.05 32.10
C ALA A 307 4.35 4.93 32.89
N GLU A 308 3.63 5.79 32.18
CA GLU A 308 2.47 6.50 32.70
C GLU A 308 1.22 5.68 32.40
N MET A 309 0.32 5.58 33.39
CA MET A 309 -1.02 5.07 33.10
C MET A 309 -1.72 6.10 32.19
N GLN A 310 -1.64 5.87 30.86
CA GLN A 310 -2.44 6.65 29.92
C GLN A 310 -3.92 6.29 30.13
N THR A 311 -4.57 7.08 30.93
CA THR A 311 -6.00 6.93 31.27
C THR A 311 -6.93 7.56 30.22
N ARG A 312 -6.47 7.72 28.99
CA ARG A 312 -7.36 8.10 27.88
C ARG A 312 -8.07 6.89 27.29
N ALA A 313 -8.76 6.14 28.16
CA ALA A 313 -9.74 5.20 27.66
C ALA A 313 -10.90 5.98 27.03
N PRO A 314 -11.44 5.55 25.87
CA PRO A 314 -12.57 6.23 25.23
C PRO A 314 -13.75 6.24 26.21
N ALA A 315 -14.02 7.41 26.81
CA ALA A 315 -15.07 7.56 27.82
C ALA A 315 -16.43 7.05 27.36
N GLU A 316 -16.72 7.19 26.07
CA GLU A 316 -17.95 6.66 25.44
C GLU A 316 -18.02 5.13 25.43
N LEU A 317 -16.90 4.43 25.13
CA LEU A 317 -16.87 2.97 25.17
C LEU A 317 -17.07 2.45 26.58
N ILE A 318 -16.41 3.06 27.56
CA ILE A 318 -16.56 2.75 28.98
C ILE A 318 -18.02 2.93 29.42
N ALA A 319 -18.61 4.11 29.13
CA ALA A 319 -19.98 4.41 29.47
C ALA A 319 -20.97 3.41 28.88
N ARG A 320 -20.81 3.02 27.61
CA ARG A 320 -21.66 2.06 26.92
C ARG A 320 -21.51 0.63 27.46
N SER A 321 -20.26 0.19 27.72
CA SER A 321 -19.98 -1.19 28.16
C SER A 321 -20.65 -1.54 29.49
N TRP A 322 -20.69 -0.58 30.41
CA TRP A 322 -21.28 -0.79 31.76
C TRP A 322 -22.53 0.04 32.04
N LYS A 323 -23.11 0.66 30.99
CA LYS A 323 -24.31 1.49 31.10
C LYS A 323 -24.18 2.54 32.21
N LEU A 324 -23.03 3.25 32.25
CA LEU A 324 -22.77 4.25 33.26
C LEU A 324 -23.58 5.54 32.98
N THR A 325 -24.06 6.15 34.04
CA THR A 325 -24.61 7.51 33.97
C THR A 325 -23.48 8.53 33.78
N PRO A 326 -23.77 9.75 33.29
CA PRO A 326 -22.75 10.79 33.14
C PRO A 326 -21.99 11.09 34.43
N THR A 327 -22.69 11.06 35.58
CA THR A 327 -22.05 11.33 36.91
C THR A 327 -21.15 10.17 37.31
N GLU A 328 -21.59 8.92 37.12
CA GLU A 328 -20.76 7.75 37.41
C GLU A 328 -19.51 7.72 36.54
N LEU A 329 -19.63 8.07 35.25
CA LEU A 329 -18.49 8.18 34.34
C LEU A 329 -17.50 9.28 34.83
N ARG A 330 -17.99 10.45 35.20
CA ARG A 330 -17.15 11.55 35.75
C ARG A 330 -16.40 11.10 37.00
N VAL A 331 -17.08 10.41 37.92
CA VAL A 331 -16.44 9.90 39.14
C VAL A 331 -15.42 8.82 38.82
N LEU A 332 -15.74 7.91 37.90
CA LEU A 332 -14.80 6.87 37.43
C LEU A 332 -13.52 7.48 36.87
N LEU A 333 -13.64 8.42 35.96
CA LEU A 333 -12.49 9.07 35.31
C LEU A 333 -11.67 9.86 36.35
N ALA A 334 -12.29 10.59 37.24
CA ALA A 334 -11.60 11.32 38.35
C ALA A 334 -10.82 10.36 39.25
N ILE A 335 -11.42 9.24 39.66
CA ILE A 335 -10.75 8.21 40.49
C ILE A 335 -9.54 7.62 39.76
N VAL A 336 -9.65 7.38 38.46
CA VAL A 336 -8.56 6.84 37.65
C VAL A 336 -7.43 7.86 37.47
N GLU A 337 -7.76 9.16 37.37
CA GLU A 337 -6.80 10.23 37.12
C GLU A 337 -6.06 10.66 38.40
N VAL A 338 -6.76 10.88 39.50
CA VAL A 338 -6.17 11.43 40.73
C VAL A 338 -5.96 10.42 41.86
N GLY A 339 -6.47 9.21 41.72
CA GLY A 339 -6.07 8.03 42.51
C GLY A 339 -6.80 7.83 43.85
N GLY A 340 -7.59 8.76 44.39
CA GLY A 340 -8.22 8.62 45.70
C GLY A 340 -9.63 9.21 45.79
N VAL A 341 -10.41 8.80 46.81
CA VAL A 341 -11.75 9.34 47.05
C VAL A 341 -11.67 10.83 47.48
N PRO A 342 -10.78 11.22 48.40
CA PRO A 342 -10.63 12.62 48.78
C PRO A 342 -10.21 13.50 47.62
N GLU A 343 -9.23 13.04 46.82
CA GLU A 343 -8.68 13.78 45.69
C GLU A 343 -9.73 13.93 44.60
N ALA A 344 -10.50 12.86 44.29
CA ALA A 344 -11.60 12.89 43.33
C ALA A 344 -12.75 13.82 43.80
N ALA A 345 -13.08 13.81 45.10
CA ALA A 345 -14.06 14.72 45.69
C ALA A 345 -13.64 16.18 45.50
N LEU A 346 -12.37 16.48 45.76
CA LEU A 346 -11.80 17.81 45.55
C LEU A 346 -11.82 18.22 44.08
N ALA A 347 -11.35 17.33 43.17
CA ALA A 347 -11.29 17.62 41.77
C ALA A 347 -12.69 17.82 41.12
N LEU A 348 -13.71 17.13 41.62
CA LEU A 348 -15.09 17.22 41.13
C LEU A 348 -15.92 18.30 41.84
N GLY A 349 -15.45 18.85 42.96
CA GLY A 349 -16.17 19.83 43.78
C GLY A 349 -17.42 19.24 44.48
N ILE A 350 -17.38 17.95 44.91
CA ILE A 350 -18.49 17.25 45.57
C ILE A 350 -18.02 16.62 46.88
N ALA A 351 -18.97 16.23 47.74
CA ALA A 351 -18.64 15.60 49.02
C ALA A 351 -18.05 14.16 48.79
N GLU A 352 -17.11 13.74 49.63
CA GLU A 352 -16.56 12.39 49.62
C GLU A 352 -17.63 11.30 49.74
N THR A 353 -18.66 11.58 50.52
CA THR A 353 -19.82 10.65 50.67
C THR A 353 -20.52 10.42 49.36
N THR A 354 -20.62 11.46 48.49
CA THR A 354 -21.19 11.37 47.17
C THR A 354 -20.30 10.53 46.26
N VAL A 355 -18.97 10.73 46.31
CA VAL A 355 -18.01 9.93 45.57
C VAL A 355 -18.10 8.43 45.97
N LYS A 356 -18.17 8.14 47.27
CA LYS A 356 -18.32 6.77 47.80
C LYS A 356 -19.61 6.11 47.34
N THR A 357 -20.72 6.84 47.27
CA THR A 357 -22.00 6.35 46.77
C THR A 357 -21.87 5.94 45.27
N HIS A 358 -21.29 6.82 44.44
CA HIS A 358 -21.08 6.50 43.02
C HIS A 358 -20.09 5.37 42.82
N LEU A 359 -19.04 5.24 43.63
CA LEU A 359 -18.14 4.11 43.64
C LEU A 359 -18.84 2.78 43.90
N GLY A 360 -19.77 2.77 44.87
CA GLY A 360 -20.61 1.59 45.15
C GLY A 360 -21.43 1.18 43.92
N HIS A 361 -22.03 2.13 43.21
CA HIS A 361 -22.74 1.87 41.97
C HIS A 361 -21.80 1.39 40.83
N LEU A 362 -20.60 1.99 40.72
CA LEU A 362 -19.58 1.56 39.76
C LEU A 362 -19.14 0.13 40.01
N TYR A 363 -18.86 -0.24 41.27
CA TYR A 363 -18.50 -1.62 41.62
C TYR A 363 -19.60 -2.61 41.24
N ALA A 364 -20.87 -2.28 41.53
CA ALA A 364 -22.00 -3.12 41.14
C ALA A 364 -22.14 -3.29 39.62
N LYS A 365 -21.91 -2.22 38.85
CA LYS A 365 -22.05 -2.27 37.39
C LYS A 365 -20.88 -2.93 36.69
N THR A 366 -19.65 -2.78 37.22
CA THR A 366 -18.41 -3.30 36.61
C THR A 366 -18.01 -4.68 37.11
N GLY A 367 -18.69 -5.18 38.19
CA GLY A 367 -18.32 -6.46 38.80
C GLY A 367 -17.01 -6.41 39.59
N THR A 368 -16.50 -5.21 39.91
CA THR A 368 -15.27 -5.02 40.70
C THR A 368 -15.62 -4.80 42.18
N ASN A 369 -14.66 -5.02 43.09
CA ASN A 369 -14.85 -4.82 44.53
C ASN A 369 -13.82 -3.86 45.15
N ARG A 370 -12.80 -3.47 44.38
CA ARG A 370 -11.72 -2.61 44.83
C ARG A 370 -11.39 -1.57 43.79
N GLN A 371 -10.98 -0.41 44.25
CA GLN A 371 -10.57 0.69 43.39
C GLN A 371 -9.44 0.29 42.43
N ALA A 372 -8.46 -0.50 42.87
CA ALA A 372 -7.38 -1.00 42.03
C ALA A 372 -7.88 -1.88 40.86
N ASP A 373 -8.93 -2.67 41.08
CA ASP A 373 -9.52 -3.52 40.03
C ASP A 373 -10.29 -2.67 39.01
N LEU A 374 -10.96 -1.62 39.49
CA LEU A 374 -11.66 -0.66 38.65
C LEU A 374 -10.67 0.12 37.75
N VAL A 375 -9.54 0.55 38.31
CA VAL A 375 -8.47 1.20 37.55
C VAL A 375 -7.86 0.27 36.49
N LYS A 376 -7.57 -1.00 36.84
CA LYS A 376 -7.07 -2.01 35.88
C LYS A 376 -8.06 -2.25 34.75
N LEU A 377 -9.32 -2.29 35.07
CA LEU A 377 -10.40 -2.52 34.11
C LEU A 377 -10.49 -1.38 33.10
N VAL A 378 -10.39 -0.12 33.57
CA VAL A 378 -10.35 1.07 32.70
C VAL A 378 -9.07 1.09 31.86
N ALA A 379 -7.92 0.74 32.44
CA ALA A 379 -6.65 0.64 31.70
C ALA A 379 -6.69 -0.37 30.56
N GLY A 380 -7.50 -1.45 30.69
CA GLY A 380 -7.74 -2.43 29.61
C GLY A 380 -8.49 -1.86 28.41
N PHE A 381 -9.14 -0.70 28.52
CA PHE A 381 -9.79 0.03 27.44
C PHE A 381 -8.91 1.13 26.83
N ALA A 382 -7.70 1.34 27.35
CA ALA A 382 -6.77 2.29 26.76
C ALA A 382 -6.46 1.88 25.33
N ASN A 383 -6.71 2.79 24.40
CA ASN A 383 -6.42 2.54 22.98
C ASN A 383 -4.88 2.57 22.79
N PRO A 384 -4.24 1.48 22.33
CA PRO A 384 -2.81 1.48 22.08
C PRO A 384 -2.39 2.43 20.94
N PHE A 385 -3.37 2.96 20.19
CA PHE A 385 -3.17 3.88 19.06
C PHE A 385 -3.48 5.34 19.39
N ALA A 386 -3.84 5.67 20.63
CA ALA A 386 -4.07 7.05 21.04
C ALA A 386 -2.75 7.65 21.53
N GLY A 387 -2.14 8.46 20.69
CA GLY A 387 -1.01 9.33 21.00
C GLY A 387 -1.42 10.78 20.89
#